data_4750f8938fcf5ad09d6fbdf87ba5651c
#
_entry.id   4750f8938fcf5ad09d6fbdf87ba5651c
#
_cell.length_a   1.000
_cell.length_b   1.000
_cell.length_c   1.000
_cell.angle_alpha   90.00
_cell.angle_beta   90.00
_cell.angle_gamma   90.00
#
_symmetry.space_group_name_H-M   'P 1'
#
loop_
_entity.id
_entity.type
_entity.pdbx_description
1 polymer ?
#
loop_
_entity_poly.entity_id
_entity_poly.type
_entity_poly.pdbx_seq_one_letter_code
_entity_poly.pdbx_strand_id
1 'polypeptide(L)'
;MTENGQYADDSDTGTERQGGADGSGEVVVSPAGENSPSQILGKLRQKGLDIVPTREERLGTIIAYGGSCQGLLKGCGGKCRKHQERSFSQSGPCDEMMPLLNSAMINGNVVIAHSPAGCPSMIDAVYLLNKIGRLARGQPLEPLRFISTNLSENDVVFGGATELGKAILEAEARYHPHLITVITSCASGIIGDNIEAVVSAIQPRVKAAIVPMRCEGFRSGAVATGYDAFLYALLRVIDKPQKKKENTILIVNPLTIDRKNEAEIERLLSKIGIVVQWFPLFQDFERIKDASEVTGASTLCNLMSNFFLRALDEKYGVPFAEPPMPVGIEFTGWWLRDVAKLFGKEEEMENVIAEEEARVRPQLDEIRKKVEGKRAYVGFNLARSVGIQSLLQELGMETAVTTGFEYSDDYGQAPLENLARRSKNFLVQIGNFQQFEWTNLFHKEKPDILVGGQEHSGWALRDGIPVTAVLPDTFYIGYDGALTFARDIAKSLRNPSYAYNISQRVKQPYKESWYSENPFKYIVEGEGQ
;
A
#
# COMPACT_ATOMS: atom_id res chain seq x y z
N MET A 1 8.89 15.14 44.46
CA MET A 1 7.47 15.21 44.14
C MET A 1 7.28 14.45 42.84
N THR A 2 6.78 13.25 42.98
CA THR A 2 6.58 12.27 41.92
C THR A 2 5.18 12.49 41.35
N GLU A 3 5.08 12.83 40.06
CA GLU A 3 3.82 12.72 39.32
C GLU A 3 3.98 11.69 38.22
N ASN A 4 3.41 10.51 38.48
CA ASN A 4 3.18 9.47 37.52
C ASN A 4 2.02 9.89 36.60
N GLY A 5 2.28 10.19 35.34
CA GLY A 5 1.27 10.33 34.33
C GLY A 5 0.73 8.95 33.91
N GLN A 6 -0.28 8.48 34.61
CA GLN A 6 -1.08 7.32 34.18
C GLN A 6 -1.99 7.74 33.04
N TYR A 7 -1.96 6.96 31.96
CA TYR A 7 -2.99 7.00 30.92
C TYR A 7 -4.34 6.66 31.59
N ALA A 8 -5.32 7.52 31.48
CA ALA A 8 -6.63 7.34 32.09
C ALA A 8 -7.28 6.05 31.59
N ASP A 9 -7.56 5.17 32.53
CA ASP A 9 -8.32 3.93 32.35
C ASP A 9 -9.76 4.26 32.79
N ASP A 10 -10.61 4.62 31.83
CA ASP A 10 -12.05 4.76 32.10
C ASP A 10 -12.70 3.36 31.99
N SER A 11 -12.74 2.69 33.14
CA SER A 11 -13.60 1.53 33.35
C SER A 11 -15.01 2.00 33.70
N ASP A 12 -15.94 1.95 32.75
CA ASP A 12 -17.35 2.02 33.08
C ASP A 12 -18.05 0.69 32.77
N THR A 13 -18.77 0.22 33.74
CA THR A 13 -19.45 -1.05 33.86
C THR A 13 -20.82 -1.01 33.17
N GLY A 14 -21.12 -2.04 32.41
CA GLY A 14 -22.52 -2.38 32.30
C GLY A 14 -23.08 -2.89 30.99
N THR A 15 -23.50 -4.11 31.10
CA THR A 15 -24.54 -4.87 30.42
C THR A 15 -24.12 -5.82 29.32
N GLU A 16 -24.11 -7.07 29.75
CA GLU A 16 -24.11 -8.29 28.89
C GLU A 16 -25.26 -8.26 27.88
N ARG A 17 -24.95 -8.45 26.61
CA ARG A 17 -25.86 -9.07 25.66
C ARG A 17 -25.16 -10.26 25.04
N GLN A 18 -25.65 -11.44 25.39
CA GLN A 18 -25.36 -12.69 24.71
C GLN A 18 -25.89 -12.60 23.28
N GLY A 19 -25.01 -12.76 22.30
CA GLY A 19 -25.34 -12.95 20.89
C GLY A 19 -24.35 -13.94 20.31
N GLY A 20 -24.83 -15.14 19.96
CA GLY A 20 -24.04 -16.22 19.42
C GLY A 20 -23.31 -15.80 18.14
N ALA A 21 -22.01 -16.05 18.10
CA ALA A 21 -21.19 -15.87 16.93
C ALA A 21 -21.21 -17.16 16.10
N ASP A 22 -22.01 -17.17 15.05
CA ASP A 22 -21.86 -18.13 13.97
C ASP A 22 -20.88 -17.52 12.96
N GLY A 23 -19.75 -18.16 12.76
CA GLY A 23 -18.61 -17.65 11.99
C GLY A 23 -18.72 -17.91 10.48
N SER A 24 -19.84 -17.55 9.86
CA SER A 24 -19.96 -17.51 8.40
C SER A 24 -19.79 -16.05 7.93
N GLY A 25 -18.54 -15.69 7.60
CA GLY A 25 -18.28 -14.44 6.89
C GLY A 25 -18.93 -14.51 5.51
N GLU A 26 -20.12 -13.93 5.37
CA GLU A 26 -20.70 -13.66 4.05
C GLU A 26 -19.70 -12.86 3.22
N VAL A 27 -19.49 -13.31 1.98
CA VAL A 27 -18.88 -12.46 0.93
C VAL A 27 -19.80 -11.24 0.84
N VAL A 28 -19.35 -10.12 1.40
CA VAL A 28 -20.06 -8.87 1.26
C VAL A 28 -19.88 -8.44 -0.19
N VAL A 29 -20.77 -8.94 -1.05
CA VAL A 29 -21.16 -8.25 -2.26
C VAL A 29 -21.91 -7.02 -1.74
N SER A 30 -21.20 -5.93 -1.52
CA SER A 30 -21.83 -4.68 -1.12
C SER A 30 -22.85 -4.33 -2.18
N PRO A 31 -24.15 -4.20 -1.87
CA PRO A 31 -25.10 -3.61 -2.81
C PRO A 31 -24.54 -2.22 -3.16
N ALA A 32 -24.71 -1.81 -4.42
CA ALA A 32 -24.30 -0.51 -4.91
C ALA A 32 -24.85 0.60 -3.99
N GLY A 33 -24.11 0.88 -2.93
CA GLY A 33 -24.43 1.90 -1.93
C GLY A 33 -24.05 3.28 -2.45
N GLU A 34 -24.45 4.32 -1.71
CA GLU A 34 -24.19 5.74 -2.04
C GLU A 34 -22.71 6.10 -2.34
N ASN A 35 -21.78 5.16 -2.18
CA ASN A 35 -20.34 5.29 -2.36
C ASN A 35 -19.76 4.40 -3.48
N SER A 36 -20.57 3.94 -4.45
CA SER A 36 -20.00 3.22 -5.60
C SER A 36 -19.09 4.14 -6.45
N PRO A 37 -18.02 3.60 -7.09
CA PRO A 37 -17.14 4.40 -7.93
C PRO A 37 -17.88 5.24 -8.96
N SER A 38 -18.88 4.70 -9.66
CA SER A 38 -19.62 5.46 -10.67
C SER A 38 -20.54 6.53 -10.08
N GLN A 39 -21.11 6.32 -8.89
CA GLN A 39 -21.90 7.37 -8.22
C GLN A 39 -21.01 8.51 -7.76
N ILE A 40 -19.86 8.21 -7.16
CA ILE A 40 -18.89 9.22 -6.73
C ILE A 40 -18.38 10.00 -7.95
N LEU A 41 -17.97 9.29 -9.00
CA LEU A 41 -17.47 9.90 -10.23
C LEU A 41 -18.57 10.60 -11.01
N GLY A 42 -19.81 10.11 -10.97
CA GLY A 42 -20.96 10.79 -11.54
C GLY A 42 -21.21 12.15 -10.88
N LYS A 43 -21.11 12.23 -9.55
CA LYS A 43 -21.19 13.49 -8.80
C LYS A 43 -20.04 14.45 -9.18
N LEU A 44 -18.84 13.95 -9.39
CA LEU A 44 -17.68 14.76 -9.80
C LEU A 44 -17.77 15.20 -11.26
N ARG A 45 -18.22 14.33 -12.17
CA ARG A 45 -18.45 14.67 -13.59
C ARG A 45 -19.52 15.71 -13.77
N GLN A 46 -20.59 15.69 -12.96
CA GLN A 46 -21.61 16.76 -12.93
C GLN A 46 -21.01 18.12 -12.55
N LYS A 47 -19.86 18.13 -11.84
CA LYS A 47 -19.09 19.34 -11.53
C LYS A 47 -18.00 19.64 -12.57
N GLY A 48 -17.94 18.90 -13.69
CA GLY A 48 -16.92 19.06 -14.73
C GLY A 48 -15.54 18.51 -14.34
N LEU A 49 -15.45 17.70 -13.29
CA LEU A 49 -14.20 17.15 -12.77
C LEU A 49 -14.11 15.65 -13.06
N ASP A 50 -13.15 15.23 -13.89
CA ASP A 50 -12.82 13.81 -14.09
C ASP A 50 -11.61 13.43 -13.19
N ILE A 51 -11.76 13.62 -11.89
CA ILE A 51 -10.73 13.46 -10.89
C ILE A 51 -11.18 12.40 -9.89
N VAL A 52 -10.30 11.45 -9.57
CA VAL A 52 -10.54 10.49 -8.48
C VAL A 52 -10.61 11.26 -7.15
N PRO A 53 -11.66 11.06 -6.32
CA PRO A 53 -11.75 11.69 -5.02
C PRO A 53 -10.62 11.20 -4.12
N THR A 54 -10.19 12.04 -3.20
CA THR A 54 -9.19 11.66 -2.21
C THR A 54 -9.72 10.56 -1.29
N ARG A 55 -8.84 9.84 -0.63
CA ARG A 55 -9.25 8.80 0.32
C ARG A 55 -9.90 9.38 1.56
N GLU A 56 -9.51 10.57 1.96
CA GLU A 56 -10.15 11.32 3.03
C GLU A 56 -11.63 11.59 2.69
N GLU A 57 -11.90 12.05 1.46
CA GLU A 57 -13.27 12.31 0.99
C GLU A 57 -14.09 11.03 0.83
N ARG A 58 -13.49 9.98 0.28
CA ARG A 58 -14.19 8.75 -0.11
C ARG A 58 -14.37 7.77 1.05
N LEU A 59 -13.32 7.55 1.86
CA LEU A 59 -13.28 6.54 2.91
C LEU A 59 -13.23 7.14 4.33
N GLY A 60 -13.12 8.46 4.45
CA GLY A 60 -12.84 9.09 5.73
C GLY A 60 -11.49 8.66 6.31
N THR A 61 -10.53 8.39 5.41
CA THR A 61 -9.18 7.98 5.78
C THR A 61 -8.53 9.01 6.70
N ILE A 62 -7.94 8.55 7.79
CA ILE A 62 -7.17 9.37 8.71
C ILE A 62 -5.67 9.24 8.43
N ILE A 63 -4.96 10.34 8.61
CA ILE A 63 -3.51 10.45 8.40
C ILE A 63 -2.73 10.80 9.68
N ALA A 64 -3.45 10.92 10.79
CA ALA A 64 -2.86 11.23 12.10
C ALA A 64 -3.57 10.42 13.19
N TYR A 65 -2.81 9.54 13.85
CA TYR A 65 -3.24 8.86 15.08
C TYR A 65 -2.01 8.37 15.85
N GLY A 66 -2.10 8.44 17.16
CA GLY A 66 -1.10 7.89 18.06
C GLY A 66 -1.75 7.41 19.34
N GLY A 67 -1.76 6.10 19.58
CA GLY A 67 -2.40 5.53 20.75
C GLY A 67 -2.52 4.02 20.70
N SER A 68 -3.34 3.44 21.58
CA SER A 68 -3.55 2.01 21.62
C SER A 68 -4.37 1.50 20.42
N CYS A 69 -4.13 0.25 20.00
CA CYS A 69 -4.94 -0.40 18.97
C CYS A 69 -6.43 -0.42 19.36
N GLN A 70 -6.75 -0.74 20.60
CA GLN A 70 -8.14 -0.72 21.08
C GLN A 70 -8.75 0.67 21.00
N GLY A 71 -7.97 1.74 21.34
CA GLY A 71 -8.39 3.10 21.14
C GLY A 71 -8.67 3.44 19.68
N LEU A 72 -7.90 2.91 18.73
CA LEU A 72 -8.16 3.06 17.29
C LEU A 72 -9.46 2.37 16.87
N LEU A 73 -9.70 1.14 17.32
CA LEU A 73 -10.87 0.34 16.96
C LEU A 73 -12.18 0.81 17.62
N LYS A 74 -12.12 1.31 18.87
CA LYS A 74 -13.30 1.83 19.60
C LYS A 74 -13.76 3.21 19.10
N GLY A 75 -12.97 3.90 18.32
CA GLY A 75 -13.35 5.21 17.79
C GLY A 75 -14.56 5.11 16.88
N CYS A 76 -15.44 6.11 17.04
CA CYS A 76 -16.79 6.22 16.46
C CYS A 76 -16.88 6.05 14.93
N GLY A 77 -16.64 4.86 14.38
CA GLY A 77 -16.82 4.58 12.96
C GLY A 77 -16.25 5.67 12.02
N GLY A 78 -15.02 6.10 12.26
CA GLY A 78 -14.32 7.12 11.46
C GLY A 78 -14.82 8.58 11.66
N LYS A 79 -15.97 8.82 12.26
CA LYS A 79 -16.53 10.18 12.35
C LYS A 79 -15.82 11.09 13.36
N CYS A 80 -15.39 10.55 14.50
CA CYS A 80 -14.73 11.34 15.55
C CYS A 80 -13.24 11.64 15.30
N ARG A 81 -12.62 11.01 14.28
CA ARG A 81 -11.18 11.11 14.01
C ARG A 81 -10.83 11.80 12.71
N LYS A 82 -11.82 12.13 11.89
CA LYS A 82 -11.65 12.84 10.61
C LYS A 82 -10.95 14.19 10.73
N HIS A 83 -10.88 14.71 11.96
CA HIS A 83 -10.32 16.03 12.26
C HIS A 83 -9.00 15.96 13.03
N GLN A 84 -8.37 14.78 13.16
CA GLN A 84 -7.04 14.72 13.75
C GLN A 84 -5.97 15.06 12.72
N GLU A 85 -5.20 16.07 13.02
CA GLU A 85 -4.10 16.57 12.19
C GLU A 85 -2.81 16.67 13.00
N ARG A 86 -1.69 16.80 12.31
CA ARG A 86 -0.42 17.14 12.96
C ARG A 86 -0.14 18.63 12.81
N SER A 87 -0.05 19.33 13.94
CA SER A 87 0.41 20.74 13.96
C SER A 87 1.88 20.89 13.54
N PHE A 88 2.66 19.81 13.63
CA PHE A 88 4.00 19.67 13.08
C PHE A 88 4.14 18.30 12.42
N SER A 89 4.58 18.27 11.16
CA SER A 89 4.76 17.05 10.39
C SER A 89 6.06 17.10 9.61
N GLN A 90 6.74 15.96 9.49
CA GLN A 90 7.84 15.80 8.57
C GLN A 90 7.30 15.38 7.21
N SER A 91 7.93 15.85 6.13
CA SER A 91 7.48 15.50 4.80
C SER A 91 7.85 14.06 4.44
N GLY A 92 6.94 13.40 3.77
CA GLY A 92 7.12 12.09 3.16
C GLY A 92 6.85 12.14 1.66
N PRO A 93 6.74 10.97 1.01
CA PRO A 93 6.35 10.91 -0.40
C PRO A 93 4.95 11.52 -0.60
N CYS A 94 4.76 12.17 -1.75
CA CYS A 94 3.47 12.72 -2.16
C CYS A 94 2.75 11.78 -3.14
N ASP A 95 1.49 12.07 -3.44
CA ASP A 95 0.64 11.27 -4.32
C ASP A 95 1.21 11.12 -5.74
N GLU A 96 1.88 12.13 -6.28
CA GLU A 96 2.50 12.11 -7.61
C GLU A 96 3.53 11.00 -7.77
N MET A 97 4.25 10.67 -6.69
CA MET A 97 5.30 9.66 -6.73
C MET A 97 4.77 8.26 -7.06
N MET A 98 3.55 7.92 -6.61
CA MET A 98 2.99 6.59 -6.81
C MET A 98 2.62 6.30 -8.27
N PRO A 99 1.89 7.17 -8.99
CA PRO A 99 1.68 7.04 -10.42
C PRO A 99 2.98 7.03 -11.23
N LEU A 100 3.94 7.87 -10.86
CA LEU A 100 5.24 7.94 -11.53
C LEU A 100 5.99 6.60 -11.46
N LEU A 101 6.14 6.07 -10.24
CA LEU A 101 6.79 4.78 -9.99
C LEU A 101 6.09 3.65 -10.75
N ASN A 102 4.78 3.54 -10.60
CA ASN A 102 4.02 2.41 -11.14
C ASN A 102 3.90 2.48 -12.67
N SER A 103 3.70 3.66 -13.24
CA SER A 103 3.65 3.84 -14.70
C SER A 103 4.96 3.43 -15.37
N ALA A 104 6.09 3.72 -14.72
CA ALA A 104 7.42 3.34 -15.21
C ALA A 104 7.68 1.82 -15.17
N MET A 105 6.88 1.06 -14.41
CA MET A 105 6.98 -0.41 -14.34
C MET A 105 6.11 -1.12 -15.40
N ILE A 106 5.31 -0.41 -16.18
CA ILE A 106 4.54 -0.99 -17.29
C ILE A 106 5.48 -1.15 -18.50
N ASN A 107 5.51 -2.33 -19.10
CA ASN A 107 6.36 -2.61 -20.24
C ASN A 107 6.00 -1.73 -21.45
N GLY A 108 7.02 -1.10 -22.04
CA GLY A 108 6.84 -0.29 -23.25
C GLY A 108 6.09 1.04 -23.06
N ASN A 109 5.68 1.39 -21.83
CA ASN A 109 5.06 2.68 -21.54
C ASN A 109 6.07 3.83 -21.63
N VAL A 110 5.61 5.01 -22.05
CA VAL A 110 6.33 6.28 -21.90
C VAL A 110 5.65 7.10 -20.82
N VAL A 111 6.42 7.51 -19.81
CA VAL A 111 5.92 8.34 -18.72
C VAL A 111 6.24 9.80 -19.01
N ILE A 112 5.23 10.64 -18.97
CA ILE A 112 5.38 12.11 -19.06
C ILE A 112 5.00 12.71 -17.72
N ALA A 113 5.98 13.32 -17.04
CA ALA A 113 5.74 14.17 -15.88
C ALA A 113 5.44 15.60 -16.35
N HIS A 114 4.21 16.05 -16.17
CA HIS A 114 3.80 17.42 -16.46
C HIS A 114 4.06 18.30 -15.24
N SER A 115 5.33 18.66 -15.10
CA SER A 115 5.88 19.22 -13.87
C SER A 115 7.15 20.05 -14.11
N PRO A 116 7.56 20.89 -13.14
CA PRO A 116 8.93 21.35 -13.03
C PRO A 116 9.91 20.19 -12.85
N ALA A 117 11.18 20.37 -13.18
CA ALA A 117 12.21 19.34 -13.13
C ALA A 117 12.42 18.71 -11.73
N GLY A 118 12.08 19.43 -10.66
CA GLY A 118 12.25 18.95 -9.27
C GLY A 118 11.31 17.82 -8.86
N CYS A 119 10.07 17.82 -9.33
CA CYS A 119 9.07 16.81 -8.94
C CYS A 119 9.50 15.38 -9.30
N PRO A 120 9.94 15.08 -10.55
CA PRO A 120 10.36 13.73 -10.92
C PRO A 120 11.82 13.41 -10.53
N SER A 121 12.43 14.10 -9.59
CA SER A 121 13.84 13.89 -9.20
C SER A 121 14.16 12.48 -8.70
N MET A 122 13.14 11.70 -8.27
CA MET A 122 13.28 10.30 -7.89
C MET A 122 13.41 9.33 -9.08
N ILE A 123 13.47 9.81 -10.31
CA ILE A 123 13.49 8.97 -11.50
C ILE A 123 14.64 7.95 -11.52
N ASP A 124 15.77 8.27 -10.91
CA ASP A 124 16.92 7.36 -10.79
C ASP A 124 16.57 6.14 -9.92
N ALA A 125 15.86 6.34 -8.80
CA ALA A 125 15.40 5.25 -7.95
C ALA A 125 14.35 4.39 -8.69
N VAL A 126 13.44 5.01 -9.43
CA VAL A 126 12.46 4.34 -10.28
C VAL A 126 13.15 3.49 -11.35
N TYR A 127 14.20 4.01 -11.97
CA TYR A 127 14.99 3.27 -12.95
C TYR A 127 15.68 2.04 -12.36
N LEU A 128 16.26 2.16 -11.16
CA LEU A 128 16.87 1.05 -10.46
C LEU A 128 15.84 -0.04 -10.14
N LEU A 129 14.69 0.33 -9.59
CA LEU A 129 13.61 -0.59 -9.27
C LEU A 129 13.05 -1.30 -10.50
N ASN A 130 12.87 -0.58 -11.62
CA ASN A 130 12.46 -1.18 -12.90
C ASN A 130 13.46 -2.24 -13.36
N LYS A 131 14.78 -1.95 -13.32
CA LYS A 131 15.82 -2.93 -13.67
C LYS A 131 15.77 -4.18 -12.80
N ILE A 132 15.66 -4.01 -11.47
CA ILE A 132 15.59 -5.13 -10.52
C ILE A 132 14.36 -6.00 -10.84
N GLY A 133 13.20 -5.39 -11.04
CA GLY A 133 11.97 -6.10 -11.34
C GLY A 133 11.99 -6.86 -12.67
N ARG A 134 12.60 -6.28 -13.72
CA ARG A 134 12.79 -6.95 -15.03
C ARG A 134 13.74 -8.14 -14.91
N LEU A 135 14.88 -7.95 -14.25
CA LEU A 135 15.84 -9.03 -14.01
C LEU A 135 15.19 -10.20 -13.26
N ALA A 136 14.42 -9.90 -12.22
CA ALA A 136 13.72 -10.92 -11.43
C ALA A 136 12.72 -11.75 -12.26
N ARG A 137 12.23 -11.19 -13.38
CA ARG A 137 11.27 -11.85 -14.30
C ARG A 137 11.91 -12.37 -15.58
N GLY A 138 13.23 -12.31 -15.71
CA GLY A 138 13.94 -12.71 -16.93
C GLY A 138 13.58 -11.85 -18.15
N GLN A 139 13.07 -10.64 -17.94
CA GLN A 139 12.74 -9.70 -18.99
C GLN A 139 14.00 -8.93 -19.45
N PRO A 140 14.08 -8.53 -20.72
CA PRO A 140 15.20 -7.73 -21.20
C PRO A 140 15.25 -6.39 -20.48
N LEU A 141 16.48 -5.93 -20.21
CA LEU A 141 16.70 -4.58 -19.67
C LEU A 141 16.44 -3.55 -20.76
N GLU A 142 15.48 -2.69 -20.54
CA GLU A 142 15.18 -1.55 -21.40
C GLU A 142 15.50 -0.24 -20.68
N PRO A 143 15.91 0.81 -21.42
CA PRO A 143 16.03 2.14 -20.84
C PRO A 143 14.64 2.63 -20.39
N LEU A 144 14.59 3.34 -19.28
CA LEU A 144 13.38 4.01 -18.84
C LEU A 144 12.97 5.06 -19.88
N ARG A 145 11.73 4.99 -20.35
CA ARG A 145 11.15 5.94 -21.30
C ARG A 145 10.42 7.02 -20.52
N PHE A 146 11.12 8.11 -20.27
CA PHE A 146 10.64 9.19 -19.42
C PHE A 146 10.88 10.56 -20.08
N ILE A 147 9.88 11.43 -20.01
CA ILE A 147 9.94 12.83 -20.46
C ILE A 147 9.37 13.71 -19.34
N SER A 148 10.06 14.79 -19.03
CA SER A 148 9.51 15.88 -18.22
C SER A 148 9.15 17.06 -19.13
N THR A 149 8.02 17.71 -18.91
CA THR A 149 7.70 18.98 -19.58
C THR A 149 8.60 20.10 -19.10
N ASN A 150 9.26 19.92 -17.97
CA ASN A 150 10.18 20.88 -17.36
C ASN A 150 9.60 22.30 -17.29
N LEU A 151 8.39 22.41 -16.72
CA LEU A 151 7.67 23.69 -16.62
C LEU A 151 8.55 24.78 -16.04
N SER A 152 8.72 25.85 -16.80
CA SER A 152 9.44 27.05 -16.42
C SER A 152 8.54 28.04 -15.69
N GLU A 153 9.11 29.13 -15.18
CA GLU A 153 8.34 30.24 -14.59
C GLU A 153 7.33 30.84 -15.58
N ASN A 154 7.68 30.93 -16.87
CA ASN A 154 6.77 31.39 -17.91
C ASN A 154 5.58 30.44 -18.09
N ASP A 155 5.83 29.14 -18.07
CA ASP A 155 4.76 28.14 -18.20
C ASP A 155 3.82 28.18 -16.98
N VAL A 156 4.34 28.48 -15.79
CA VAL A 156 3.53 28.69 -14.59
C VAL A 156 2.61 29.91 -14.71
N VAL A 157 3.05 30.95 -15.42
CA VAL A 157 2.25 32.18 -15.62
C VAL A 157 1.27 32.06 -16.78
N PHE A 158 1.67 31.43 -17.89
CA PHE A 158 0.90 31.42 -19.14
C PHE A 158 0.26 30.07 -19.47
N GLY A 159 0.50 29.04 -18.66
CA GLY A 159 0.02 27.67 -18.87
C GLY A 159 1.04 26.77 -19.57
N GLY A 160 1.10 25.50 -19.14
CA GLY A 160 2.03 24.48 -19.64
C GLY A 160 1.46 23.59 -20.76
N ALA A 161 0.22 23.84 -21.20
CA ALA A 161 -0.48 23.01 -22.20
C ALA A 161 0.30 22.80 -23.51
N THR A 162 1.02 23.84 -23.97
CA THR A 162 1.86 23.78 -25.17
C THR A 162 3.04 22.82 -24.98
N GLU A 163 3.71 22.87 -23.83
CA GLU A 163 4.84 22.00 -23.52
C GLU A 163 4.39 20.54 -23.34
N LEU A 164 3.23 20.31 -22.74
CA LEU A 164 2.62 18.97 -22.68
C LEU A 164 2.36 18.41 -24.08
N GLY A 165 1.78 19.23 -24.97
CA GLY A 165 1.54 18.83 -26.35
C GLY A 165 2.81 18.43 -27.10
N LYS A 166 3.90 19.19 -26.94
CA LYS A 166 5.22 18.88 -27.51
C LYS A 166 5.77 17.57 -26.95
N ALA A 167 5.69 17.37 -25.62
CA ALA A 167 6.18 16.17 -24.95
C ALA A 167 5.47 14.90 -25.43
N ILE A 168 4.14 14.94 -25.62
CA ILE A 168 3.37 13.80 -26.15
C ILE A 168 3.80 13.46 -27.58
N LEU A 169 3.94 14.47 -28.45
CA LEU A 169 4.37 14.26 -29.85
C LEU A 169 5.82 13.74 -29.93
N GLU A 170 6.70 14.21 -29.07
CA GLU A 170 8.07 13.71 -28.94
C GLU A 170 8.08 12.24 -28.47
N ALA A 171 7.26 11.90 -27.48
CA ALA A 171 7.12 10.54 -26.98
C ALA A 171 6.72 9.56 -28.12
N GLU A 172 5.72 9.91 -28.90
CA GLU A 172 5.28 9.13 -30.06
C GLU A 172 6.39 9.00 -31.11
N ALA A 173 7.01 10.13 -31.52
CA ALA A 173 8.02 10.15 -32.56
C ALA A 173 9.30 9.39 -32.18
N ARG A 174 9.69 9.44 -30.91
CA ARG A 174 10.96 8.88 -30.43
C ARG A 174 10.86 7.41 -30.04
N TYR A 175 9.76 7.02 -29.42
CA TYR A 175 9.64 5.70 -28.77
C TYR A 175 8.61 4.78 -29.41
N HIS A 176 7.67 5.31 -30.23
CA HIS A 176 6.56 4.57 -30.83
C HIS A 176 5.87 3.62 -29.83
N PRO A 177 5.42 4.14 -28.66
CA PRO A 177 4.88 3.31 -27.60
C PRO A 177 3.45 2.84 -27.92
N HIS A 178 2.96 1.85 -27.15
CA HIS A 178 1.53 1.51 -27.13
C HIS A 178 0.77 2.35 -26.10
N LEU A 179 1.45 2.83 -25.07
CA LEU A 179 0.88 3.59 -23.97
C LEU A 179 1.75 4.81 -23.63
N ILE A 180 1.11 5.93 -23.40
CA ILE A 180 1.71 7.15 -22.82
C ILE A 180 0.90 7.53 -21.59
N THR A 181 1.54 7.58 -20.44
CA THR A 181 0.93 8.08 -19.20
C THR A 181 1.36 9.51 -18.93
N VAL A 182 0.41 10.41 -18.69
CA VAL A 182 0.65 11.82 -18.38
C VAL A 182 0.29 12.06 -16.91
N ILE A 183 1.26 12.50 -16.12
CA ILE A 183 1.14 12.66 -14.66
C ILE A 183 1.26 14.13 -14.31
N THR A 184 0.24 14.67 -13.63
CA THR A 184 0.28 16.07 -13.15
C THR A 184 1.09 16.22 -11.87
N SER A 185 1.55 17.44 -11.63
CA SER A 185 2.20 17.86 -10.39
C SER A 185 1.40 18.96 -9.69
N CYS A 186 1.86 19.35 -8.50
CA CYS A 186 1.28 20.50 -7.79
C CYS A 186 1.31 21.76 -8.66
N ALA A 187 2.39 22.01 -9.39
CA ALA A 187 2.52 23.19 -10.25
C ALA A 187 1.46 23.19 -11.36
N SER A 188 1.36 22.10 -12.16
CA SER A 188 0.38 22.00 -13.23
C SER A 188 -1.07 22.04 -12.71
N GLY A 189 -1.32 21.53 -11.49
CA GLY A 189 -2.62 21.60 -10.85
C GLY A 189 -3.01 23.03 -10.39
N ILE A 190 -2.06 23.78 -9.82
CA ILE A 190 -2.30 25.16 -9.35
C ILE A 190 -2.55 26.11 -10.53
N ILE A 191 -1.78 25.99 -11.61
CA ILE A 191 -1.99 26.80 -12.82
C ILE A 191 -3.27 26.39 -13.58
N GLY A 192 -3.86 25.26 -13.24
CA GLY A 192 -5.12 24.81 -13.80
C GLY A 192 -5.02 24.26 -15.23
N ASP A 193 -3.90 23.68 -15.61
CA ASP A 193 -3.73 23.07 -16.94
C ASP A 193 -4.79 22.00 -17.20
N ASN A 194 -5.48 22.15 -18.31
CA ASN A 194 -6.49 21.19 -18.76
C ASN A 194 -5.81 20.08 -19.58
N ILE A 195 -5.21 19.11 -18.89
CA ILE A 195 -4.51 18.00 -19.53
C ILE A 195 -5.42 17.12 -20.38
N GLU A 196 -6.70 16.99 -20.00
CA GLU A 196 -7.69 16.22 -20.76
C GLU A 196 -7.98 16.87 -22.12
N ALA A 197 -8.08 18.20 -22.17
CA ALA A 197 -8.26 18.93 -23.43
C ALA A 197 -7.04 18.76 -24.34
N VAL A 198 -5.81 18.87 -23.79
CA VAL A 198 -4.56 18.64 -24.55
C VAL A 198 -4.52 17.21 -25.10
N VAL A 199 -4.81 16.21 -24.25
CA VAL A 199 -4.83 14.80 -24.66
C VAL A 199 -5.86 14.57 -25.76
N SER A 200 -7.09 15.09 -25.61
CA SER A 200 -8.16 14.94 -26.61
C SER A 200 -7.79 15.57 -27.96
N ALA A 201 -7.12 16.73 -27.95
CA ALA A 201 -6.68 17.40 -29.17
C ALA A 201 -5.53 16.67 -29.88
N ILE A 202 -4.65 15.96 -29.14
CA ILE A 202 -3.47 15.31 -29.68
C ILE A 202 -3.74 13.83 -30.00
N GLN A 203 -4.62 13.15 -29.31
CA GLN A 203 -4.91 11.72 -29.51
C GLN A 203 -5.09 11.31 -30.99
N PRO A 204 -5.78 12.09 -31.87
CA PRO A 204 -5.90 11.74 -33.29
C PRO A 204 -4.58 11.78 -34.08
N ARG A 205 -3.52 12.35 -33.53
CA ARG A 205 -2.21 12.54 -34.16
C ARG A 205 -1.18 11.49 -33.74
N VAL A 206 -1.50 10.67 -32.76
CA VAL A 206 -0.62 9.63 -32.20
C VAL A 206 -1.32 8.29 -32.19
N LYS A 207 -0.54 7.20 -32.29
CA LYS A 207 -1.06 5.82 -32.26
C LYS A 207 -1.19 5.30 -30.82
N ALA A 208 -0.32 5.76 -29.94
CA ALA A 208 -0.34 5.37 -28.53
C ALA A 208 -1.66 5.77 -27.86
N ALA A 209 -2.16 4.92 -26.97
CA ALA A 209 -3.20 5.34 -26.04
C ALA A 209 -2.61 6.32 -25.03
N ILE A 210 -3.23 7.50 -24.85
CA ILE A 210 -2.76 8.50 -23.89
C ILE A 210 -3.67 8.45 -22.66
N VAL A 211 -3.08 8.26 -21.48
CA VAL A 211 -3.78 8.15 -20.21
C VAL A 211 -3.37 9.30 -19.28
N PRO A 212 -4.19 10.34 -19.15
CA PRO A 212 -3.96 11.42 -18.19
C PRO A 212 -4.30 10.97 -16.77
N MET A 213 -3.48 11.41 -15.79
CA MET A 213 -3.61 11.13 -14.36
C MET A 213 -3.45 12.42 -13.57
N ARG A 214 -4.50 12.79 -12.82
CA ARG A 214 -4.43 13.91 -11.89
C ARG A 214 -4.07 13.41 -10.50
N CYS A 215 -2.90 13.80 -10.03
CA CYS A 215 -2.31 13.34 -8.78
C CYS A 215 -1.45 14.41 -8.10
N GLU A 216 -1.98 15.62 -8.06
CA GLU A 216 -1.33 16.75 -7.41
C GLU A 216 -1.15 16.48 -5.91
N GLY A 217 0.09 16.47 -5.43
CA GLY A 217 0.44 16.03 -4.07
C GLY A 217 -0.17 16.86 -2.93
N PHE A 218 -0.67 18.07 -3.21
CA PHE A 218 -1.36 18.88 -2.20
C PHE A 218 -2.82 18.46 -1.97
N ARG A 219 -3.40 17.59 -2.81
CA ARG A 219 -4.82 17.21 -2.73
C ARG A 219 -5.11 16.25 -1.58
N SER A 220 -4.18 15.40 -1.24
CA SER A 220 -4.37 14.36 -0.24
C SER A 220 -3.13 14.19 0.64
N GLY A 221 -3.34 13.99 1.93
CA GLY A 221 -2.31 13.53 2.86
C GLY A 221 -2.16 11.99 2.87
N ALA A 222 -3.12 11.28 2.29
CA ALA A 222 -3.12 9.83 2.16
C ALA A 222 -2.42 9.41 0.87
N VAL A 223 -1.17 8.95 0.96
CA VAL A 223 -0.32 8.56 -0.19
C VAL A 223 -0.98 7.55 -1.13
N ALA A 224 -1.85 6.71 -0.60
CA ALA A 224 -2.55 5.74 -1.42
C ALA A 224 -3.61 6.34 -2.37
N THR A 225 -3.98 7.62 -2.24
CA THR A 225 -4.77 8.34 -3.25
C THR A 225 -4.07 8.31 -4.62
N GLY A 226 -2.73 8.39 -4.65
CA GLY A 226 -1.96 8.26 -5.88
C GLY A 226 -2.09 6.89 -6.55
N TYR A 227 -2.22 5.80 -5.78
CA TYR A 227 -2.52 4.48 -6.34
C TYR A 227 -3.93 4.42 -6.92
N ASP A 228 -4.92 5.01 -6.26
CA ASP A 228 -6.28 5.08 -6.79
C ASP A 228 -6.30 5.85 -8.12
N ALA A 229 -5.61 6.98 -8.21
CA ALA A 229 -5.50 7.77 -9.44
C ALA A 229 -4.84 6.96 -10.57
N PHE A 230 -3.72 6.27 -10.29
CA PHE A 230 -3.00 5.44 -11.25
C PHE A 230 -3.85 4.28 -11.77
N LEU A 231 -4.35 3.44 -10.88
CA LEU A 231 -5.08 2.24 -11.24
C LEU A 231 -6.42 2.57 -11.93
N TYR A 232 -7.12 3.60 -11.43
CA TYR A 232 -8.36 4.06 -12.04
C TYR A 232 -8.16 4.61 -13.45
N ALA A 233 -7.07 5.36 -13.67
CA ALA A 233 -6.77 5.87 -15.01
C ALA A 233 -6.57 4.76 -16.04
N LEU A 234 -6.01 3.62 -15.64
CA LEU A 234 -5.84 2.45 -16.51
C LEU A 234 -7.17 1.80 -16.96
N LEU A 235 -8.29 2.03 -16.25
CA LEU A 235 -9.61 1.58 -16.71
C LEU A 235 -10.02 2.17 -18.06
N ARG A 236 -9.39 3.28 -18.49
CA ARG A 236 -9.64 3.90 -19.80
C ARG A 236 -9.16 3.05 -20.97
N VAL A 237 -8.16 2.20 -20.73
CA VAL A 237 -7.53 1.36 -21.75
C VAL A 237 -7.87 -0.13 -21.62
N ILE A 238 -8.63 -0.52 -20.60
CA ILE A 238 -9.16 -1.87 -20.46
C ILE A 238 -10.34 -2.02 -21.43
N ASP A 239 -10.23 -3.02 -22.29
CA ASP A 239 -11.27 -3.33 -23.30
C ASP A 239 -12.50 -3.97 -22.64
N LYS A 240 -13.65 -3.88 -23.31
CA LYS A 240 -14.80 -4.72 -22.95
C LYS A 240 -14.43 -6.19 -23.16
N PRO A 241 -14.81 -7.09 -22.25
CA PRO A 241 -14.45 -8.49 -22.38
C PRO A 241 -14.98 -9.09 -23.69
N GLN A 242 -14.08 -9.64 -24.50
CA GLN A 242 -14.42 -10.34 -25.75
C GLN A 242 -14.63 -11.83 -25.47
N LYS A 243 -13.84 -12.37 -24.56
CA LYS A 243 -13.86 -13.78 -24.17
C LYS A 243 -13.53 -13.90 -22.68
N LYS A 244 -14.31 -14.69 -21.96
CA LYS A 244 -14.01 -14.97 -20.56
C LYS A 244 -12.89 -16.02 -20.46
N LYS A 245 -11.83 -15.71 -19.71
CA LYS A 245 -10.73 -16.62 -19.38
C LYS A 245 -11.14 -17.44 -18.17
N GLU A 246 -11.58 -18.68 -18.40
CA GLU A 246 -12.00 -19.57 -17.32
C GLU A 246 -10.86 -19.84 -16.34
N ASN A 247 -11.20 -20.01 -15.06
CA ASN A 247 -10.25 -20.27 -13.97
C ASN A 247 -9.06 -19.29 -13.93
N THR A 248 -9.25 -18.06 -14.39
CA THR A 248 -8.20 -17.04 -14.38
C THR A 248 -8.54 -15.93 -13.40
N ILE A 249 -7.60 -15.62 -12.50
CA ILE A 249 -7.72 -14.52 -11.54
C ILE A 249 -6.78 -13.37 -11.93
N LEU A 250 -7.29 -12.13 -11.91
CA LEU A 250 -6.46 -10.93 -11.94
C LEU A 250 -5.96 -10.62 -10.55
N ILE A 251 -4.65 -10.56 -10.35
CA ILE A 251 -4.09 -10.13 -9.07
C ILE A 251 -3.41 -8.77 -9.24
N VAL A 252 -3.96 -7.78 -8.55
CA VAL A 252 -3.38 -6.43 -8.53
C VAL A 252 -2.22 -6.40 -7.55
N ASN A 253 -1.01 -6.15 -8.08
CA ASN A 253 0.22 -6.10 -7.31
C ASN A 253 0.99 -4.80 -7.57
N PRO A 254 0.63 -3.70 -6.89
CA PRO A 254 1.30 -2.41 -7.09
C PRO A 254 2.58 -2.24 -6.27
N LEU A 255 3.01 -3.24 -5.51
CA LEU A 255 4.05 -3.07 -4.49
C LEU A 255 5.25 -3.98 -4.59
N THR A 256 5.06 -5.23 -4.97
CA THR A 256 6.15 -6.20 -4.96
C THR A 256 6.88 -6.18 -6.29
N ILE A 257 8.17 -5.97 -6.21
CA ILE A 257 9.04 -6.02 -7.38
C ILE A 257 9.62 -7.43 -7.54
N ASP A 258 9.65 -8.22 -6.45
CA ASP A 258 10.21 -9.57 -6.44
C ASP A 258 9.26 -10.62 -7.02
N ARG A 259 9.81 -11.41 -7.95
CA ARG A 259 9.12 -12.52 -8.62
C ARG A 259 8.81 -13.70 -7.69
N LYS A 260 9.57 -13.88 -6.58
CA LYS A 260 9.36 -15.00 -5.65
C LYS A 260 8.01 -14.92 -4.95
N ASN A 261 7.60 -13.71 -4.55
CA ASN A 261 6.27 -13.48 -3.96
C ASN A 261 5.15 -13.84 -4.94
N GLU A 262 5.30 -13.45 -6.21
CA GLU A 262 4.35 -13.81 -7.27
C GLU A 262 4.33 -15.33 -7.52
N ALA A 263 5.50 -15.94 -7.65
CA ALA A 263 5.63 -17.37 -7.89
C ALA A 263 5.00 -18.22 -6.78
N GLU A 264 5.08 -17.78 -5.53
CA GLU A 264 4.43 -18.48 -4.41
C GLU A 264 2.91 -18.45 -4.52
N ILE A 265 2.32 -17.32 -4.88
CA ILE A 265 0.88 -17.21 -5.11
C ILE A 265 0.45 -18.08 -6.31
N GLU A 266 1.21 -18.05 -7.41
CA GLU A 266 0.96 -18.93 -8.56
C GLU A 266 1.03 -20.41 -8.16
N ARG A 267 2.04 -20.79 -7.37
CA ARG A 267 2.21 -22.15 -6.87
C ARG A 267 0.98 -22.61 -6.07
N LEU A 268 0.52 -21.79 -5.13
CA LEU A 268 -0.62 -22.12 -4.28
C LEU A 268 -1.92 -22.24 -5.09
N LEU A 269 -2.22 -21.29 -5.96
CA LEU A 269 -3.44 -21.27 -6.76
C LEU A 269 -3.44 -22.35 -7.86
N SER A 270 -2.28 -22.70 -8.41
CA SER A 270 -2.16 -23.76 -9.40
C SER A 270 -2.56 -25.14 -8.88
N LYS A 271 -2.43 -25.40 -7.55
CA LYS A 271 -2.87 -26.66 -6.91
C LYS A 271 -4.36 -26.93 -7.07
N ILE A 272 -5.17 -25.88 -7.24
CA ILE A 272 -6.60 -25.98 -7.50
C ILE A 272 -6.98 -25.54 -8.93
N GLY A 273 -6.00 -25.46 -9.85
CA GLY A 273 -6.20 -25.16 -11.26
C GLY A 273 -6.58 -23.70 -11.56
N ILE A 274 -6.26 -22.75 -10.70
CA ILE A 274 -6.44 -21.31 -10.95
C ILE A 274 -5.17 -20.75 -11.56
N VAL A 275 -5.32 -20.02 -12.68
CA VAL A 275 -4.25 -19.33 -13.41
C VAL A 275 -4.21 -17.85 -12.97
N VAL A 276 -3.02 -17.34 -12.68
CA VAL A 276 -2.84 -15.95 -12.26
C VAL A 276 -2.50 -15.06 -13.45
N GLN A 277 -3.21 -13.95 -13.60
CA GLN A 277 -2.85 -12.82 -14.44
C GLN A 277 -2.46 -11.66 -13.52
N TRP A 278 -1.19 -11.25 -13.56
CA TRP A 278 -0.70 -10.11 -12.78
C TRP A 278 -1.10 -8.78 -13.42
N PHE A 279 -1.32 -7.74 -12.59
CA PHE A 279 -1.73 -6.41 -13.04
C PHE A 279 -1.16 -5.32 -12.11
N PRO A 280 -0.74 -4.16 -12.63
CA PRO A 280 -0.35 -3.88 -14.02
C PRO A 280 1.18 -3.95 -14.22
N LEU A 281 1.97 -4.14 -13.13
CA LEU A 281 3.43 -3.98 -13.15
C LEU A 281 4.10 -5.09 -13.98
N PHE A 282 5.07 -4.69 -14.79
CA PHE A 282 5.84 -5.58 -15.66
C PHE A 282 5.00 -6.36 -16.70
N GLN A 283 3.79 -5.86 -16.98
CA GLN A 283 2.91 -6.40 -18.00
C GLN A 283 2.98 -5.56 -19.27
N ASP A 284 2.78 -6.24 -20.41
CA ASP A 284 2.64 -5.59 -21.70
C ASP A 284 1.25 -4.96 -21.84
N PHE A 285 1.13 -3.95 -22.70
CA PHE A 285 -0.11 -3.19 -22.88
C PHE A 285 -1.32 -4.09 -23.22
N GLU A 286 -1.13 -5.13 -24.01
CA GLU A 286 -2.23 -6.07 -24.36
C GLU A 286 -2.75 -6.82 -23.11
N ARG A 287 -1.88 -7.15 -22.15
CA ARG A 287 -2.29 -7.75 -20.88
C ARG A 287 -3.05 -6.80 -19.97
N ILE A 288 -2.81 -5.50 -20.12
CA ILE A 288 -3.59 -4.48 -19.42
C ILE A 288 -4.98 -4.35 -20.05
N LYS A 289 -5.05 -4.35 -21.38
CA LYS A 289 -6.32 -4.26 -22.12
C LYS A 289 -7.27 -5.42 -21.83
N ASP A 290 -6.76 -6.63 -21.72
CA ASP A 290 -7.56 -7.84 -21.51
C ASP A 290 -7.88 -8.15 -20.03
N ALA A 291 -7.61 -7.20 -19.11
CA ALA A 291 -7.82 -7.37 -17.68
C ALA A 291 -9.29 -7.61 -17.27
N SER A 292 -10.25 -7.24 -18.11
CA SER A 292 -11.68 -7.50 -17.89
C SER A 292 -12.11 -8.94 -18.24
N GLU A 293 -11.28 -9.72 -18.90
CA GLU A 293 -11.62 -11.06 -19.40
C GLU A 293 -11.52 -12.18 -18.35
N VAL A 294 -11.05 -11.86 -17.14
CA VAL A 294 -10.81 -12.83 -16.06
C VAL A 294 -12.10 -13.28 -15.38
N THR A 295 -12.03 -14.43 -14.69
CA THR A 295 -13.16 -14.98 -13.91
C THR A 295 -13.40 -14.20 -12.63
N GLY A 296 -12.33 -13.74 -11.97
CA GLY A 296 -12.39 -12.97 -10.73
C GLY A 296 -11.12 -12.13 -10.53
N ALA A 297 -11.14 -11.25 -9.56
CA ALA A 297 -10.01 -10.38 -9.25
C ALA A 297 -9.71 -10.36 -7.74
N SER A 298 -8.44 -10.13 -7.39
CA SER A 298 -8.01 -9.91 -6.01
C SER A 298 -6.74 -9.04 -5.98
N THR A 299 -6.19 -8.85 -4.80
CA THR A 299 -5.00 -8.03 -4.59
C THR A 299 -4.06 -8.64 -3.56
N LEU A 300 -2.78 -8.31 -3.64
CA LEU A 300 -1.85 -8.54 -2.54
C LEU A 300 -1.88 -7.43 -1.48
N CYS A 301 -2.51 -6.29 -1.79
CA CYS A 301 -2.62 -5.15 -0.88
C CYS A 301 -3.97 -4.46 -1.05
N ASN A 302 -4.93 -4.80 -0.20
CA ASN A 302 -6.27 -4.22 -0.20
C ASN A 302 -6.26 -2.69 -0.01
N LEU A 303 -5.30 -2.17 0.76
CA LEU A 303 -5.11 -0.72 0.93
C LEU A 303 -4.91 0.01 -0.41
N MET A 304 -4.22 -0.59 -1.38
CA MET A 304 -3.79 0.13 -2.58
C MET A 304 -4.68 -0.08 -3.81
N SER A 305 -5.58 -1.05 -3.79
CA SER A 305 -6.31 -1.48 -5.00
C SER A 305 -7.83 -1.57 -4.83
N ASN A 306 -8.37 -1.29 -3.66
CA ASN A 306 -9.81 -1.45 -3.40
C ASN A 306 -10.69 -0.65 -4.37
N PHE A 307 -10.32 0.60 -4.69
CA PHE A 307 -11.09 1.43 -5.59
C PHE A 307 -11.12 0.88 -7.03
N PHE A 308 -9.97 0.37 -7.49
CA PHE A 308 -9.86 -0.24 -8.81
C PHE A 308 -10.68 -1.53 -8.91
N LEU A 309 -10.60 -2.42 -7.91
CA LEU A 309 -11.35 -3.68 -7.92
C LEU A 309 -12.86 -3.45 -7.97
N ARG A 310 -13.36 -2.51 -7.17
CA ARG A 310 -14.77 -2.10 -7.20
C ARG A 310 -15.18 -1.49 -8.54
N ALA A 311 -14.32 -0.66 -9.12
CA ALA A 311 -14.59 -0.06 -10.43
C ALA A 311 -14.52 -1.08 -11.57
N LEU A 312 -13.67 -2.10 -11.45
CA LEU A 312 -13.58 -3.21 -12.41
C LEU A 312 -14.84 -4.08 -12.38
N ASP A 313 -15.34 -4.40 -11.18
CA ASP A 313 -16.61 -5.11 -11.00
C ASP A 313 -17.78 -4.29 -11.55
N GLU A 314 -17.91 -3.05 -11.14
CA GLU A 314 -18.99 -2.16 -11.57
C GLU A 314 -19.03 -1.96 -13.09
N LYS A 315 -17.88 -1.84 -13.74
CA LYS A 315 -17.77 -1.55 -15.17
C LYS A 315 -17.88 -2.80 -16.05
N TYR A 316 -17.36 -3.93 -15.57
CA TYR A 316 -17.17 -5.14 -16.38
C TYR A 316 -17.76 -6.40 -15.75
N GLY A 317 -18.32 -6.34 -14.53
CA GLY A 317 -18.89 -7.49 -13.83
C GLY A 317 -17.85 -8.52 -13.42
N VAL A 318 -16.63 -8.11 -13.08
CA VAL A 318 -15.57 -8.99 -12.59
C VAL A 318 -15.67 -9.07 -11.07
N PRO A 319 -16.15 -10.17 -10.49
CA PRO A 319 -16.26 -10.33 -9.04
C PRO A 319 -14.87 -10.29 -8.39
N PHE A 320 -14.79 -9.78 -7.17
CA PHE A 320 -13.49 -9.59 -6.52
C PHE A 320 -13.50 -9.96 -5.03
N ALA A 321 -12.28 -10.16 -4.50
CA ALA A 321 -12.02 -10.33 -3.07
C ALA A 321 -10.93 -9.36 -2.61
N GLU A 322 -11.10 -8.78 -1.42
CA GLU A 322 -10.19 -7.80 -0.80
C GLU A 322 -9.63 -8.29 0.55
N PRO A 323 -9.05 -9.50 0.63
CA PRO A 323 -8.50 -10.00 1.88
C PRO A 323 -7.26 -9.22 2.33
N PRO A 324 -6.85 -9.35 3.61
CA PRO A 324 -5.59 -8.79 4.07
C PRO A 324 -4.41 -9.43 3.34
N MET A 325 -3.26 -8.73 3.36
CA MET A 325 -2.03 -9.21 2.72
C MET A 325 -1.64 -10.60 3.24
N PRO A 326 -1.37 -11.60 2.37
CA PRO A 326 -1.12 -12.99 2.75
C PRO A 326 0.28 -13.20 3.34
N VAL A 327 0.50 -12.73 4.56
CA VAL A 327 1.74 -12.89 5.33
C VAL A 327 1.47 -13.73 6.57
N GLY A 328 2.31 -14.74 6.82
CA GLY A 328 2.08 -15.72 7.89
C GLY A 328 1.09 -16.80 7.49
N ILE A 329 0.82 -17.73 8.40
CA ILE A 329 -0.11 -18.84 8.16
C ILE A 329 -1.55 -18.33 8.11
N GLU A 330 -1.95 -17.60 9.12
CA GLU A 330 -3.32 -17.12 9.33
C GLU A 330 -3.81 -16.27 8.15
N PHE A 331 -3.05 -15.22 7.78
CA PHE A 331 -3.48 -14.31 6.73
C PHE A 331 -3.31 -14.91 5.33
N THR A 332 -2.38 -15.84 5.14
CA THR A 332 -2.29 -16.61 3.89
C THR A 332 -3.52 -17.52 3.74
N GLY A 333 -3.91 -18.23 4.79
CA GLY A 333 -5.13 -19.03 4.78
C GLY A 333 -6.39 -18.19 4.54
N TRP A 334 -6.50 -17.02 5.18
CA TRP A 334 -7.61 -16.10 4.94
C TRP A 334 -7.67 -15.67 3.46
N TRP A 335 -6.54 -15.20 2.93
CA TRP A 335 -6.44 -14.76 1.54
C TRP A 335 -6.86 -15.85 0.55
N LEU A 336 -6.37 -17.09 0.75
CA LEU A 336 -6.65 -18.22 -0.12
C LEU A 336 -8.13 -18.61 -0.07
N ARG A 337 -8.78 -18.61 1.11
CA ARG A 337 -10.20 -18.88 1.26
C ARG A 337 -11.07 -17.89 0.50
N ASP A 338 -10.78 -16.60 0.66
CA ASP A 338 -11.56 -15.55 -0.01
C ASP A 338 -11.40 -15.60 -1.53
N VAL A 339 -10.20 -15.93 -2.02
CA VAL A 339 -9.97 -16.15 -3.45
C VAL A 339 -10.71 -17.39 -3.95
N ALA A 340 -10.66 -18.51 -3.22
CA ALA A 340 -11.30 -19.76 -3.63
C ALA A 340 -12.83 -19.63 -3.79
N LYS A 341 -13.48 -18.82 -2.94
CA LYS A 341 -14.91 -18.50 -3.03
C LYS A 341 -15.31 -17.92 -4.39
N LEU A 342 -14.45 -17.11 -5.01
CA LEU A 342 -14.73 -16.54 -6.34
C LEU A 342 -14.86 -17.61 -7.44
N PHE A 343 -14.33 -18.82 -7.18
CA PHE A 343 -14.25 -19.91 -8.14
C PHE A 343 -15.08 -21.13 -7.73
N GLY A 344 -15.75 -21.10 -6.56
CA GLY A 344 -16.48 -22.26 -6.01
C GLY A 344 -15.54 -23.45 -5.71
N LYS A 345 -14.31 -23.17 -5.22
CA LYS A 345 -13.25 -24.15 -4.96
C LYS A 345 -12.80 -24.16 -3.50
N GLU A 346 -13.72 -23.91 -2.59
CA GLU A 346 -13.43 -23.78 -1.16
C GLU A 346 -12.90 -25.08 -0.57
N GLU A 347 -13.51 -26.22 -0.91
CA GLU A 347 -13.11 -27.53 -0.36
C GLU A 347 -11.71 -27.93 -0.84
N GLU A 348 -11.41 -27.76 -2.13
CA GLU A 348 -10.07 -28.03 -2.67
C GLU A 348 -9.01 -27.13 -2.02
N MET A 349 -9.36 -25.86 -1.76
CA MET A 349 -8.44 -24.92 -1.13
C MET A 349 -8.18 -25.25 0.34
N GLU A 350 -9.20 -25.71 1.10
CA GLU A 350 -8.96 -26.14 2.49
C GLU A 350 -7.98 -27.32 2.56
N ASN A 351 -8.02 -28.24 1.60
CA ASN A 351 -7.03 -29.32 1.51
C ASN A 351 -5.62 -28.79 1.25
N VAL A 352 -5.49 -27.81 0.36
CA VAL A 352 -4.19 -27.14 0.09
C VAL A 352 -3.68 -26.42 1.34
N ILE A 353 -4.54 -25.68 2.02
CA ILE A 353 -4.20 -24.96 3.26
C ILE A 353 -3.70 -25.95 4.32
N ALA A 354 -4.44 -27.04 4.55
CA ALA A 354 -4.07 -28.04 5.54
C ALA A 354 -2.71 -28.71 5.22
N GLU A 355 -2.47 -29.05 3.95
CA GLU A 355 -1.18 -29.59 3.48
C GLU A 355 -0.02 -28.62 3.73
N GLU A 356 -0.18 -27.36 3.33
CA GLU A 356 0.86 -26.35 3.46
C GLU A 356 1.13 -25.99 4.93
N GLU A 357 0.09 -25.87 5.75
CA GLU A 357 0.25 -25.67 7.18
C GLU A 357 1.01 -26.82 7.84
N ALA A 358 0.63 -28.06 7.55
CA ALA A 358 1.33 -29.23 8.08
C ALA A 358 2.81 -29.26 7.69
N ARG A 359 3.14 -28.76 6.50
CA ARG A 359 4.51 -28.68 5.99
C ARG A 359 5.37 -27.60 6.67
N VAL A 360 4.80 -26.40 6.90
CA VAL A 360 5.60 -25.25 7.38
C VAL A 360 5.57 -25.08 8.90
N ARG A 361 4.49 -25.50 9.58
CA ARG A 361 4.31 -25.28 11.02
C ARG A 361 5.43 -25.86 11.87
N PRO A 362 5.92 -27.11 11.66
CA PRO A 362 7.03 -27.64 12.46
C PRO A 362 8.32 -26.81 12.33
N GLN A 363 8.57 -26.24 11.15
CA GLN A 363 9.73 -25.41 10.91
C GLN A 363 9.59 -24.02 11.56
N LEU A 364 8.40 -23.45 11.54
CA LEU A 364 8.11 -22.19 12.24
C LEU A 364 8.19 -22.37 13.76
N ASP A 365 7.74 -23.50 14.31
CA ASP A 365 7.86 -23.82 15.73
C ASP A 365 9.31 -23.88 16.19
N GLU A 366 10.22 -24.41 15.36
CA GLU A 366 11.66 -24.40 15.65
C GLU A 366 12.28 -22.98 15.62
N ILE A 367 11.74 -22.09 14.78
CA ILE A 367 12.12 -20.68 14.78
C ILE A 367 11.53 -19.98 15.99
N ARG A 368 10.27 -20.24 16.31
CA ARG A 368 9.58 -19.69 17.48
C ARG A 368 10.36 -19.87 18.76
N LYS A 369 10.90 -21.06 19.03
CA LYS A 369 11.74 -21.32 20.21
C LYS A 369 12.92 -20.37 20.37
N LYS A 370 13.34 -19.71 19.29
CA LYS A 370 14.49 -18.79 19.27
C LYS A 370 14.10 -17.31 19.44
N VAL A 371 12.85 -16.98 19.17
CA VAL A 371 12.38 -15.59 19.08
C VAL A 371 11.15 -15.27 19.95
N GLU A 372 10.51 -16.29 20.53
CA GLU A 372 9.32 -16.06 21.39
C GLU A 372 9.65 -15.13 22.57
N GLY A 373 8.69 -14.29 22.95
CA GLY A 373 8.84 -13.28 24.00
C GLY A 373 9.63 -12.05 23.59
N LYS A 374 10.24 -12.03 22.39
CA LYS A 374 10.91 -10.84 21.86
C LYS A 374 9.89 -9.79 21.43
N ARG A 375 10.22 -8.52 21.65
CA ARG A 375 9.36 -7.36 21.33
C ARG A 375 9.78 -6.74 20.00
N ALA A 376 8.85 -6.56 19.10
CA ALA A 376 9.08 -5.96 17.79
C ALA A 376 8.41 -4.59 17.65
N TYR A 377 9.06 -3.71 16.92
CA TYR A 377 8.46 -2.53 16.30
C TYR A 377 8.20 -2.88 14.84
N VAL A 378 6.96 -2.74 14.37
CA VAL A 378 6.58 -3.03 12.98
C VAL A 378 6.35 -1.72 12.24
N GLY A 379 7.25 -1.40 11.30
CA GLY A 379 7.30 -0.10 10.62
C GLY A 379 7.10 -0.20 9.11
N PHE A 380 5.87 -0.02 8.63
CA PHE A 380 5.54 0.03 7.20
C PHE A 380 4.18 0.71 6.96
N ASN A 381 3.65 0.65 5.70
CA ASN A 381 2.23 0.93 5.50
C ASN A 381 1.36 -0.09 6.24
N LEU A 382 0.11 0.28 6.55
CA LEU A 382 -0.72 -0.51 7.45
C LEU A 382 -0.95 -1.95 6.97
N ALA A 383 -1.24 -2.17 5.69
CA ALA A 383 -1.52 -3.52 5.17
C ALA A 383 -0.33 -4.49 5.34
N ARG A 384 0.90 -4.01 5.12
CA ARG A 384 2.11 -4.80 5.39
C ARG A 384 2.36 -4.97 6.87
N SER A 385 2.21 -3.90 7.65
CA SER A 385 2.44 -3.94 9.09
C SER A 385 1.54 -4.98 9.77
N VAL A 386 0.26 -5.03 9.45
CA VAL A 386 -0.67 -6.01 10.04
C VAL A 386 -0.35 -7.44 9.58
N GLY A 387 0.04 -7.63 8.31
CA GLY A 387 0.48 -8.94 7.82
C GLY A 387 1.74 -9.43 8.53
N ILE A 388 2.78 -8.58 8.63
CA ILE A 388 4.01 -8.88 9.34
C ILE A 388 3.71 -9.18 10.82
N GLN A 389 2.89 -8.38 11.47
CA GLN A 389 2.49 -8.59 12.86
C GLN A 389 1.79 -9.94 13.06
N SER A 390 0.97 -10.39 12.10
CA SER A 390 0.35 -11.72 12.15
C SER A 390 1.42 -12.81 12.25
N LEU A 391 2.43 -12.78 11.38
CA LEU A 391 3.55 -13.73 11.45
C LEU A 391 4.33 -13.62 12.77
N LEU A 392 4.58 -12.41 13.28
CA LEU A 392 5.28 -12.26 14.56
C LEU A 392 4.51 -12.87 15.73
N GLN A 393 3.17 -12.74 15.74
CA GLN A 393 2.33 -13.40 16.74
C GLN A 393 2.38 -14.94 16.64
N GLU A 394 2.41 -15.48 15.43
CA GLU A 394 2.60 -16.93 15.19
C GLU A 394 3.94 -17.42 15.73
N LEU A 395 4.97 -16.59 15.68
CA LEU A 395 6.28 -16.84 16.26
C LEU A 395 6.38 -16.58 17.78
N GLY A 396 5.26 -16.23 18.44
CA GLY A 396 5.23 -15.94 19.86
C GLY A 396 5.93 -14.63 20.26
N MET A 397 6.15 -13.74 19.31
CA MET A 397 6.72 -12.41 19.56
C MET A 397 5.63 -11.42 19.98
N GLU A 398 6.01 -10.42 20.78
CA GLU A 398 5.15 -9.31 21.15
C GLU A 398 5.36 -8.13 20.19
N THR A 399 4.29 -7.44 19.80
CA THR A 399 4.39 -6.19 19.06
C THR A 399 4.26 -5.02 20.03
N ALA A 400 5.24 -4.14 20.05
CA ALA A 400 5.20 -2.90 20.84
C ALA A 400 4.42 -1.81 20.11
N VAL A 401 4.78 -1.61 18.83
CA VAL A 401 4.19 -0.58 17.96
C VAL A 401 3.95 -1.16 16.58
N THR A 402 2.81 -0.85 15.99
CA THR A 402 2.50 -1.06 14.57
C THR A 402 2.28 0.29 13.90
N THR A 403 2.90 0.51 12.74
CA THR A 403 2.71 1.75 11.99
C THR A 403 1.82 1.58 10.77
N GLY A 404 1.28 2.70 10.32
CA GLY A 404 0.62 2.85 9.03
C GLY A 404 0.83 4.26 8.51
N PHE A 405 0.85 4.44 7.19
CA PHE A 405 0.88 5.79 6.63
C PHE A 405 -0.48 6.46 6.76
N GLU A 406 -1.53 5.68 6.67
CA GLU A 406 -2.92 6.08 6.72
C GLU A 406 -3.78 4.92 7.24
N TYR A 407 -5.00 5.22 7.70
CA TYR A 407 -5.95 4.22 8.18
C TYR A 407 -7.37 4.57 7.72
N SER A 408 -8.11 3.54 7.33
CA SER A 408 -9.57 3.56 7.17
C SER A 408 -10.15 2.26 7.69
N ASP A 409 -11.37 2.31 8.21
CA ASP A 409 -12.09 1.11 8.65
C ASP A 409 -12.29 0.11 7.51
N ASP A 410 -12.47 0.61 6.28
CA ASP A 410 -12.72 -0.17 5.06
C ASP A 410 -11.69 -1.29 4.81
N TYR A 411 -10.41 -1.04 5.07
CA TYR A 411 -9.34 -2.02 4.84
C TYR A 411 -8.53 -2.38 6.08
N GLY A 412 -8.64 -1.61 7.15
CA GLY A 412 -7.79 -1.75 8.35
C GLY A 412 -8.49 -2.37 9.55
N GLN A 413 -9.82 -2.24 9.68
CA GLN A 413 -10.54 -2.67 10.86
C GLN A 413 -10.45 -4.18 11.08
N ALA A 414 -10.89 -4.98 10.13
CA ALA A 414 -10.96 -6.43 10.27
C ALA A 414 -9.59 -7.09 10.55
N PRO A 415 -8.49 -6.74 9.85
CA PRO A 415 -7.17 -7.25 10.19
C PRO A 415 -6.70 -6.84 11.59
N LEU A 416 -6.90 -5.57 11.99
CA LEU A 416 -6.50 -5.11 13.34
C LEU A 416 -7.32 -5.77 14.45
N GLU A 417 -8.62 -5.98 14.26
CA GLU A 417 -9.46 -6.73 15.20
C GLU A 417 -8.99 -8.16 15.36
N ASN A 418 -8.63 -8.83 14.26
CA ASN A 418 -8.07 -10.18 14.30
C ASN A 418 -6.78 -10.22 15.14
N LEU A 419 -5.85 -9.27 14.92
CA LEU A 419 -4.61 -9.17 15.68
C LEU A 419 -4.86 -8.85 17.16
N ALA A 420 -5.76 -7.90 17.45
CA ALA A 420 -6.08 -7.48 18.81
C ALA A 420 -6.73 -8.61 19.65
N ARG A 421 -7.44 -9.54 19.04
CA ARG A 421 -7.98 -10.74 19.73
C ARG A 421 -6.89 -11.73 20.13
N ARG A 422 -5.77 -11.76 19.41
CA ARG A 422 -4.68 -12.74 19.60
C ARG A 422 -3.49 -12.21 20.40
N SER A 423 -3.44 -10.92 20.74
CA SER A 423 -2.31 -10.33 21.44
C SER A 423 -2.71 -9.33 22.52
N LYS A 424 -1.74 -9.00 23.39
CA LYS A 424 -1.87 -7.83 24.28
C LYS A 424 -2.08 -6.57 23.46
N ASN A 425 -2.67 -5.55 24.09
CA ASN A 425 -2.80 -4.23 23.47
C ASN A 425 -1.42 -3.67 23.08
N PHE A 426 -1.31 -3.15 21.86
CA PHE A 426 -0.11 -2.54 21.29
C PHE A 426 -0.41 -1.11 20.82
N LEU A 427 0.63 -0.31 20.65
CA LEU A 427 0.48 1.03 20.11
C LEU A 427 0.33 0.99 18.58
N VAL A 428 -0.49 1.89 18.06
CA VAL A 428 -0.62 2.16 16.62
C VAL A 428 -0.24 3.61 16.37
N GLN A 429 0.66 3.80 15.41
CA GLN A 429 1.06 5.11 14.92
C GLN A 429 0.65 5.22 13.44
N ILE A 430 -0.27 6.15 13.15
CA ILE A 430 -0.67 6.48 11.78
C ILE A 430 -0.05 7.81 11.40
N GLY A 431 0.73 7.80 10.36
CA GLY A 431 1.37 9.00 9.83
C GLY A 431 2.48 8.69 8.85
N ASN A 432 2.48 9.43 7.75
CA ASN A 432 3.46 9.30 6.69
C ASN A 432 4.80 9.90 7.13
N PHE A 433 5.84 9.09 7.24
CA PHE A 433 7.25 9.47 7.50
C PHE A 433 7.48 10.44 8.67
N GLN A 434 7.01 10.08 9.87
CA GLN A 434 7.19 10.88 11.08
C GLN A 434 8.40 10.40 11.90
N GLN A 435 9.61 10.68 11.43
CA GLN A 435 10.86 10.18 12.02
C GLN A 435 11.05 10.59 13.47
N PHE A 436 10.60 11.79 13.84
CA PHE A 436 10.68 12.27 15.22
C PHE A 436 9.79 11.46 16.18
N GLU A 437 8.60 11.01 15.71
CA GLU A 437 7.73 10.11 16.50
C GLU A 437 8.39 8.74 16.65
N TRP A 438 8.93 8.18 15.55
CA TRP A 438 9.56 6.86 15.56
C TRP A 438 10.73 6.78 16.54
N THR A 439 11.63 7.77 16.54
CA THR A 439 12.77 7.77 17.44
C THR A 439 12.37 7.90 18.91
N ASN A 440 11.34 8.70 19.21
CA ASN A 440 10.80 8.78 20.55
C ASN A 440 10.18 7.43 20.99
N LEU A 441 9.41 6.78 20.10
CA LEU A 441 8.84 5.46 20.36
C LEU A 441 9.91 4.37 20.51
N PHE A 442 11.00 4.38 19.72
CA PHE A 442 12.12 3.46 19.89
C PHE A 442 12.74 3.61 21.28
N HIS A 443 12.95 4.83 21.71
CA HIS A 443 13.52 5.12 23.03
C HIS A 443 12.62 4.68 24.19
N LYS A 444 11.29 4.86 24.08
CA LYS A 444 10.32 4.50 25.12
C LYS A 444 10.00 3.01 25.15
N GLU A 445 9.71 2.44 24.00
CA GLU A 445 9.25 1.05 23.87
C GLU A 445 10.40 0.03 23.87
N LYS A 446 11.60 0.45 23.55
CA LYS A 446 12.84 -0.36 23.54
C LYS A 446 12.62 -1.75 22.91
N PRO A 447 12.19 -1.82 21.64
CA PRO A 447 11.97 -3.09 21.00
C PRO A 447 13.29 -3.85 20.81
N ASP A 448 13.24 -5.19 20.85
CA ASP A 448 14.39 -6.04 20.56
C ASP A 448 14.77 -6.00 19.06
N ILE A 449 13.80 -5.65 18.20
CA ILE A 449 13.98 -5.61 16.74
C ILE A 449 12.99 -4.64 16.09
N LEU A 450 13.44 -3.98 15.02
CA LEU A 450 12.57 -3.38 14.02
C LEU A 450 12.36 -4.37 12.86
N VAL A 451 11.11 -4.58 12.48
CA VAL A 451 10.74 -5.26 11.23
C VAL A 451 9.98 -4.25 10.36
N GLY A 452 10.60 -3.76 9.28
CA GLY A 452 9.99 -2.64 8.58
C GLY A 452 10.70 -2.18 7.32
N GLY A 453 10.21 -1.08 6.74
CA GLY A 453 10.77 -0.47 5.54
C GLY A 453 12.15 0.18 5.74
N GLN A 454 12.74 0.57 4.62
CA GLN A 454 14.05 1.25 4.61
C GLN A 454 14.00 2.57 5.37
N GLU A 455 12.88 3.28 5.29
CA GLU A 455 12.62 4.56 5.92
C GLU A 455 12.76 4.53 7.44
N HIS A 456 12.40 3.42 8.09
CA HIS A 456 12.54 3.22 9.53
C HIS A 456 13.92 2.68 9.92
N SER A 457 14.54 1.90 9.02
CA SER A 457 15.72 1.09 9.32
C SER A 457 16.92 1.91 9.79
N GLY A 458 17.22 3.01 9.10
CA GLY A 458 18.33 3.88 9.45
C GLY A 458 18.17 4.55 10.82
N TRP A 459 16.94 4.88 11.20
CA TRP A 459 16.61 5.49 12.50
C TRP A 459 16.73 4.47 13.64
N ALA A 460 16.25 3.25 13.45
CA ALA A 460 16.35 2.19 14.44
C ALA A 460 17.81 1.78 14.71
N LEU A 461 18.63 1.69 13.65
CA LEU A 461 20.06 1.38 13.80
C LEU A 461 20.83 2.43 14.63
N ARG A 462 20.44 3.70 14.56
CA ARG A 462 21.02 4.77 15.41
C ARG A 462 20.72 4.58 16.90
N ASP A 463 19.61 3.93 17.22
CA ASP A 463 19.22 3.58 18.59
C ASP A 463 19.73 2.19 19.02
N GLY A 464 20.54 1.54 18.18
CA GLY A 464 21.11 0.22 18.47
C GLY A 464 20.13 -0.93 18.31
N ILE A 465 19.00 -0.72 17.67
CA ILE A 465 17.95 -1.71 17.46
C ILE A 465 18.28 -2.51 16.20
N PRO A 466 18.41 -3.85 16.28
CA PRO A 466 18.55 -4.72 15.12
C PRO A 466 17.38 -4.55 14.15
N VAL A 467 17.65 -4.73 12.86
CA VAL A 467 16.65 -4.50 11.81
C VAL A 467 16.53 -5.72 10.90
N THR A 468 15.30 -6.12 10.61
CA THR A 468 14.95 -6.90 9.43
C THR A 468 14.23 -5.97 8.45
N ALA A 469 14.97 -5.51 7.43
CA ALA A 469 14.41 -4.61 6.45
C ALA A 469 13.52 -5.35 5.44
N VAL A 470 12.33 -4.82 5.19
CA VAL A 470 11.44 -5.26 4.11
C VAL A 470 11.76 -4.43 2.87
N LEU A 471 12.55 -5.01 1.99
CA LEU A 471 12.99 -4.44 0.73
C LEU A 471 12.08 -4.90 -0.42
N PRO A 472 12.15 -4.27 -1.59
CA PRO A 472 11.36 -4.69 -2.75
C PRO A 472 11.58 -6.15 -3.19
N ASP A 473 12.74 -6.73 -2.86
CA ASP A 473 13.11 -8.12 -3.16
C ASP A 473 12.93 -9.09 -1.98
N THR A 474 12.31 -8.64 -0.88
CA THR A 474 12.07 -9.50 0.29
C THR A 474 10.98 -10.52 0.00
N PHE A 475 11.27 -11.78 0.27
CA PHE A 475 10.31 -12.88 0.14
C PHE A 475 9.60 -13.14 1.46
N TYR A 476 8.29 -12.80 1.54
CA TYR A 476 7.49 -12.88 2.77
C TYR A 476 6.01 -13.24 2.56
N ILE A 477 5.58 -13.33 1.29
CA ILE A 477 4.19 -13.68 0.92
C ILE A 477 4.02 -15.21 0.89
N GLY A 478 2.86 -15.68 1.35
CA GLY A 478 2.51 -17.09 1.34
C GLY A 478 3.23 -17.91 2.43
N TYR A 479 3.15 -19.21 2.35
CA TYR A 479 3.73 -20.12 3.33
C TYR A 479 5.26 -20.18 3.28
N ASP A 480 5.83 -20.29 2.08
CA ASP A 480 7.28 -20.32 1.90
C ASP A 480 7.93 -18.96 2.18
N GLY A 481 7.21 -17.88 1.84
CA GLY A 481 7.62 -16.53 2.20
C GLY A 481 7.63 -16.31 3.71
N ALA A 482 6.59 -16.74 4.42
CA ALA A 482 6.51 -16.66 5.88
C ALA A 482 7.68 -17.39 6.55
N LEU A 483 7.99 -18.62 6.10
CA LEU A 483 9.09 -19.40 6.63
C LEU A 483 10.46 -18.75 6.37
N THR A 484 10.67 -18.22 5.17
CA THR A 484 11.91 -17.52 4.80
C THR A 484 12.09 -16.26 5.63
N PHE A 485 11.04 -15.46 5.73
CA PHE A 485 11.08 -14.20 6.46
C PHE A 485 11.25 -14.40 7.98
N ALA A 486 10.62 -15.44 8.55
CA ALA A 486 10.84 -15.82 9.95
C ALA A 486 12.31 -16.18 10.24
N ARG A 487 12.99 -16.85 9.30
CA ARG A 487 14.44 -17.13 9.41
C ARG A 487 15.27 -15.86 9.39
N ASP A 488 14.91 -14.89 8.55
CA ASP A 488 15.61 -13.60 8.46
C ASP A 488 15.45 -12.80 9.76
N ILE A 489 14.25 -12.77 10.35
CA ILE A 489 14.00 -12.16 11.67
C ILE A 489 14.87 -12.81 12.75
N ALA A 490 14.88 -14.14 12.83
CA ALA A 490 15.69 -14.86 13.79
C ALA A 490 17.20 -14.62 13.59
N LYS A 491 17.65 -14.46 12.35
CA LYS A 491 19.04 -14.13 12.00
C LYS A 491 19.41 -12.72 12.47
N SER A 492 18.54 -11.73 12.26
CA SER A 492 18.77 -10.34 12.70
C SER A 492 18.86 -10.25 14.23
N LEU A 493 17.99 -10.94 14.96
CA LEU A 493 18.01 -11.01 16.42
C LEU A 493 19.28 -11.65 17.00
N ARG A 494 19.88 -12.61 16.29
CA ARG A 494 21.14 -13.26 16.74
C ARG A 494 22.37 -12.37 16.60
N ASN A 495 22.31 -11.31 15.80
CA ASN A 495 23.47 -10.46 15.51
C ASN A 495 23.21 -8.98 15.81
N PRO A 496 23.01 -8.60 17.09
CA PRO A 496 22.74 -7.21 17.46
C PRO A 496 23.98 -6.30 17.35
N SER A 497 25.18 -6.89 17.21
CA SER A 497 26.47 -6.16 17.24
C SER A 497 26.56 -5.10 16.15
N TYR A 498 25.96 -5.34 14.97
CA TYR A 498 25.96 -4.36 13.90
C TYR A 498 25.20 -3.09 14.31
N ALA A 499 23.98 -3.24 14.80
CA ALA A 499 23.16 -2.11 15.26
C ALA A 499 23.83 -1.39 16.42
N TYR A 500 24.35 -2.12 17.40
CA TYR A 500 25.11 -1.56 18.52
C TYR A 500 26.29 -0.71 18.04
N ASN A 501 27.12 -1.22 17.12
CA ASN A 501 28.26 -0.49 16.60
C ASN A 501 27.88 0.78 15.84
N ILE A 502 26.74 0.80 15.15
CA ILE A 502 26.21 2.00 14.49
C ILE A 502 25.80 3.03 15.54
N SER A 503 25.06 2.64 16.58
CA SER A 503 24.58 3.55 17.62
C SER A 503 25.70 4.23 18.41
N GLN A 504 26.88 3.59 18.52
CA GLN A 504 28.04 4.18 19.15
C GLN A 504 28.69 5.30 18.31
N ARG A 505 28.44 5.32 17.00
CA ARG A 505 29.10 6.23 16.04
C ARG A 505 28.18 7.31 15.50
N VAL A 506 26.91 7.07 15.45
CA VAL A 506 25.91 7.97 14.86
C VAL A 506 24.83 8.30 15.87
N LYS A 507 24.73 9.58 16.23
CA LYS A 507 23.71 10.06 17.19
C LYS A 507 22.43 10.44 16.46
N GLN A 508 21.33 10.35 17.20
CA GLN A 508 20.05 10.93 16.77
C GLN A 508 20.14 12.47 16.72
N PRO A 509 19.46 13.13 15.79
CA PRO A 509 19.52 14.58 15.66
C PRO A 509 18.61 15.34 16.66
N TYR A 510 17.82 14.62 17.43
CA TYR A 510 16.84 15.22 18.34
C TYR A 510 17.46 15.52 19.71
N LYS A 511 16.92 16.55 20.39
CA LYS A 511 17.33 16.92 21.75
C LYS A 511 16.84 15.89 22.77
N GLU A 512 17.60 15.69 23.85
CA GLU A 512 17.24 14.77 24.94
C GLU A 512 15.84 15.04 25.52
N SER A 513 15.45 16.30 25.59
CA SER A 513 14.11 16.69 26.05
C SER A 513 12.98 16.12 25.21
N TRP A 514 13.22 15.80 23.93
CA TRP A 514 12.22 15.20 23.06
C TRP A 514 11.83 13.78 23.50
N TYR A 515 12.77 13.01 24.03
CA TYR A 515 12.52 11.63 24.45
C TYR A 515 11.70 11.52 25.75
N SER A 516 11.61 12.60 26.54
CA SER A 516 10.72 12.67 27.71
C SER A 516 9.29 13.09 27.35
N GLU A 517 9.09 13.72 26.19
CA GLU A 517 7.79 14.21 25.72
C GLU A 517 6.88 13.07 25.23
N ASN A 518 5.57 13.33 25.16
CA ASN A 518 4.66 12.43 24.46
C ASN A 518 5.01 12.41 22.97
N PRO A 519 5.27 11.21 22.36
CA PRO A 519 5.59 11.11 20.93
C PRO A 519 4.51 11.70 20.03
N PHE A 520 3.26 11.72 20.49
CA PHE A 520 2.08 12.15 19.73
C PHE A 520 1.60 13.56 20.11
N LYS A 521 2.39 14.35 20.81
CA LYS A 521 1.98 15.68 21.28
C LYS A 521 1.62 16.68 20.17
N TYR A 522 2.02 16.41 18.95
CA TYR A 522 1.71 17.24 17.79
C TYR A 522 0.47 16.78 17.01
N ILE A 523 -0.17 15.70 17.45
CA ILE A 523 -1.48 15.30 16.94
C ILE A 523 -2.52 16.12 17.73
N VAL A 524 -3.26 16.95 17.01
CA VAL A 524 -4.26 17.88 17.55
C VAL A 524 -5.61 17.63 16.88
N GLU A 525 -6.69 18.07 17.51
CA GLU A 525 -7.98 18.14 16.82
C GLU A 525 -7.90 19.29 15.81
N GLY A 526 -8.07 18.98 14.53
CA GLY A 526 -8.13 19.96 13.45
C GLY A 526 -9.40 20.79 13.54
N GLU A 527 -9.35 22.03 13.11
CA GLU A 527 -10.54 22.86 12.95
C GLU A 527 -11.41 22.22 11.85
N GLY A 528 -12.60 21.73 12.23
CA GLY A 528 -13.53 21.10 11.29
C GLY A 528 -13.92 22.08 10.18
N GLN A 529 -13.53 21.78 8.94
CA GLN A 529 -13.98 22.47 7.73
C GLN A 529 -15.36 21.99 7.32
#